data_5bad3543dc5ef88e1c37bbb15933aeb5
#
_entry.id   5bad3543dc5ef88e1c37bbb15933aeb5
#
_cell.length_a   1.000
_cell.length_b   1.000
_cell.length_c   1.000
_cell.angle_alpha   90.00
_cell.angle_beta   90.00
_cell.angle_gamma   90.00
#
_symmetry.space_group_name_H-M   'P 1'
#
loop_
_entity.id
_entity.type
_entity.pdbx_description
1 polymer ?
#
loop_
_entity_poly.entity_id
_entity_poly.type
_entity_poly.pdbx_seq_one_letter_code
_entity_poly.pdbx_strand_id
1 'polypeptide(L)'
;MKVKKNLLKKKAKSFYFASIFLSRDCFTNCSQLYNFCRIVDDIADNNYKNKKFLLKNIYNSITNPDLFKSKYISEIKPLIKSNIINKVCLKELINGVMLDTKKKISILDKSELINYAYYVAGTVGIMMAKILNTQNKYAYRYAVDLGIAMQLTNIMRDIIEDASMDRVYYPKVWIKLTSKNILENNSNTIKNINRATQKLFKLSEMYYKSAFKGIAFLPFRSRFAILLALFVYRQIGRKIIKNSFSNLKKKRNSIFI
;
A
#
# COMPACT_ATOMS: atom_id res chain seq x y z
N MET A 1 -3.21 24.56 13.53
CA MET A 1 -3.98 23.37 13.11
C MET A 1 -3.26 22.12 13.64
N LYS A 2 -3.83 21.43 14.64
CA LYS A 2 -3.21 20.23 15.21
C LYS A 2 -3.25 19.12 14.15
N VAL A 3 -2.10 18.83 13.50
CA VAL A 3 -1.93 17.65 12.69
C VAL A 3 -2.47 16.47 13.48
N LYS A 4 -3.35 15.66 12.89
CA LYS A 4 -3.87 14.43 13.51
C LYS A 4 -2.72 13.41 13.65
N LYS A 5 -1.73 13.71 14.50
CA LYS A 5 -0.59 12.84 14.89
C LYS A 5 -1.01 11.43 15.32
N ASN A 6 -2.30 11.24 15.57
CA ASN A 6 -2.84 10.02 16.16
C ASN A 6 -3.17 8.89 15.17
N LEU A 7 -3.30 9.13 13.85
CA LEU A 7 -3.66 8.08 12.88
C LEU A 7 -2.49 7.16 12.60
N LEU A 8 -1.30 7.71 12.35
CA LEU A 8 -0.07 6.92 12.14
C LEU A 8 0.23 6.05 13.38
N LYS A 9 0.13 6.63 14.59
CA LYS A 9 0.35 5.91 15.86
C LYS A 9 -0.69 4.82 16.11
N LYS A 10 -1.96 5.06 15.75
CA LYS A 10 -3.05 4.09 16.00
C LYS A 10 -3.13 2.97 14.97
N LYS A 11 -2.92 3.28 13.69
CA LYS A 11 -3.19 2.34 12.58
C LYS A 11 -1.91 1.80 11.89
N ALA A 12 -0.74 2.38 12.14
CA ALA A 12 0.51 2.00 11.50
C ALA A 12 1.68 2.04 12.49
N LYS A 13 1.60 1.25 13.55
CA LYS A 13 2.61 1.20 14.64
C LYS A 13 4.03 1.02 14.11
N SER A 14 4.22 0.12 13.14
CA SER A 14 5.53 -0.14 12.52
C SER A 14 6.10 1.08 11.80
N PHE A 15 5.28 1.81 11.03
CA PHE A 15 5.68 3.05 10.38
C PHE A 15 5.91 4.18 11.37
N TYR A 16 5.10 4.27 12.42
CA TYR A 16 5.30 5.26 13.48
C TYR A 16 6.63 5.04 14.18
N PHE A 17 6.96 3.79 14.56
CA PHE A 17 8.22 3.45 15.19
C PHE A 17 9.42 3.75 14.28
N ALA A 18 9.34 3.37 13.01
CA ALA A 18 10.38 3.69 12.02
C ALA A 18 10.55 5.21 11.83
N SER A 19 9.47 5.98 11.89
CA SER A 19 9.50 7.43 11.66
C SER A 19 10.14 8.25 12.79
N ILE A 20 10.38 7.68 13.98
CA ILE A 20 11.08 8.34 15.10
C ILE A 20 12.51 8.76 14.70
N PHE A 21 13.13 8.02 13.78
CA PHE A 21 14.49 8.30 13.30
C PHE A 21 14.56 9.42 12.25
N LEU A 22 13.43 9.88 11.72
CA LEU A 22 13.38 10.93 10.72
C LEU A 22 13.55 12.32 11.36
N SER A 23 13.99 13.30 10.55
CA SER A 23 13.90 14.70 10.96
C SER A 23 12.45 15.12 11.14
N ARG A 24 12.20 16.18 11.90
CA ARG A 24 10.86 16.69 12.20
C ARG A 24 10.06 16.99 10.93
N ASP A 25 10.71 17.60 9.94
CA ASP A 25 10.06 17.96 8.66
C ASP A 25 9.75 16.71 7.83
N CYS A 26 10.70 15.77 7.70
CA CYS A 26 10.46 14.50 7.02
C CYS A 26 9.33 13.72 7.71
N PHE A 27 9.31 13.67 9.05
CA PHE A 27 8.24 13.02 9.81
C PHE A 27 6.88 13.66 9.52
N THR A 28 6.81 14.99 9.52
CA THR A 28 5.57 15.73 9.24
C THR A 28 5.08 15.46 7.82
N ASN A 29 5.96 15.55 6.84
CA ASN A 29 5.64 15.32 5.42
C ASN A 29 5.22 13.86 5.15
N CYS A 30 5.93 12.89 5.74
CA CYS A 30 5.54 11.47 5.66
C CYS A 30 4.16 11.23 6.29
N SER A 31 3.87 11.88 7.43
CA SER A 31 2.58 11.77 8.09
C SER A 31 1.45 12.36 7.27
N GLN A 32 1.67 13.48 6.58
CA GLN A 32 0.70 14.10 5.67
C GLN A 32 0.41 13.18 4.47
N LEU A 33 1.46 12.61 3.84
CA LEU A 33 1.27 11.66 2.75
C LEU A 33 0.52 10.42 3.22
N TYR A 34 0.90 9.83 4.37
CA TYR A 34 0.20 8.68 4.94
C TYR A 34 -1.28 8.97 5.22
N ASN A 35 -1.59 10.12 5.83
CA ASN A 35 -2.96 10.51 6.11
C ASN A 35 -3.79 10.64 4.82
N PHE A 36 -3.18 11.22 3.77
CA PHE A 36 -3.84 11.32 2.48
C PHE A 36 -4.11 9.94 1.86
N CYS A 37 -3.11 9.06 1.79
CA CYS A 37 -3.29 7.69 1.29
C CYS A 37 -4.41 6.99 2.07
N ARG A 38 -4.40 7.09 3.41
CA ARG A 38 -5.43 6.46 4.25
C ARG A 38 -6.83 7.01 3.99
N ILE A 39 -6.97 8.33 3.75
CA ILE A 39 -8.25 8.94 3.39
C ILE A 39 -8.76 8.38 2.06
N VAL A 40 -7.89 8.26 1.07
CA VAL A 40 -8.23 7.74 -0.26
C VAL A 40 -8.65 6.26 -0.17
N ASP A 41 -7.92 5.45 0.59
CA ASP A 41 -8.24 4.04 0.85
C ASP A 41 -9.58 3.92 1.60
N ASP A 42 -9.75 4.68 2.70
CA ASP A 42 -11.00 4.66 3.49
C ASP A 42 -12.23 5.05 2.63
N ILE A 43 -12.08 5.91 1.61
CA ILE A 43 -13.16 6.23 0.67
C ILE A 43 -13.50 5.02 -0.20
N ALA A 44 -12.52 4.26 -0.66
CA ALA A 44 -12.75 3.08 -1.49
C ALA A 44 -13.32 1.89 -0.70
N ASP A 45 -12.90 1.73 0.56
CA ASP A 45 -13.25 0.59 1.41
C ASP A 45 -14.61 0.74 2.10
N ASN A 46 -14.97 1.96 2.49
CA ASN A 46 -16.25 2.19 3.17
C ASN A 46 -17.44 2.21 2.19
N ASN A 47 -18.64 1.91 2.72
CA ASN A 47 -19.88 1.89 1.94
C ASN A 47 -20.43 3.30 1.62
N TYR A 48 -19.56 4.20 1.16
CA TYR A 48 -20.05 5.50 0.64
C TYR A 48 -20.82 5.29 -0.66
N LYS A 49 -22.06 5.75 -0.73
CA LYS A 49 -22.90 5.67 -1.95
C LYS A 49 -22.22 6.29 -3.18
N ASN A 50 -21.36 7.29 -2.99
CA ASN A 50 -20.74 8.10 -4.05
C ASN A 50 -19.19 8.00 -4.07
N LYS A 51 -18.60 6.87 -3.64
CA LYS A 51 -17.13 6.72 -3.52
C LYS A 51 -16.37 7.05 -4.81
N LYS A 52 -16.85 6.58 -5.96
CA LYS A 52 -16.23 6.89 -7.26
C LYS A 52 -16.26 8.40 -7.57
N PHE A 53 -17.35 9.07 -7.26
CA PHE A 53 -17.47 10.53 -7.42
C PHE A 53 -16.53 11.29 -6.49
N LEU A 54 -16.40 10.86 -5.23
CA LEU A 54 -15.48 11.47 -4.26
C LEU A 54 -14.03 11.36 -4.73
N LEU A 55 -13.59 10.18 -5.18
CA LEU A 55 -12.24 9.97 -5.71
C LEU A 55 -11.99 10.78 -6.98
N LYS A 56 -12.98 10.86 -7.89
CA LYS A 56 -12.90 11.71 -9.08
C LYS A 56 -12.78 13.20 -8.73
N ASN A 57 -13.50 13.66 -7.71
CA ASN A 57 -13.39 15.03 -7.22
C ASN A 57 -12.00 15.32 -6.62
N ILE A 58 -11.41 14.38 -5.87
CA ILE A 58 -10.03 14.50 -5.39
C ILE A 58 -9.06 14.59 -6.56
N TYR A 59 -9.19 13.70 -7.55
CA TYR A 59 -8.38 13.71 -8.77
C TYR A 59 -8.44 15.07 -9.50
N ASN A 60 -9.65 15.57 -9.73
CA ASN A 60 -9.87 16.85 -10.41
C ASN A 60 -9.30 18.03 -9.59
N SER A 61 -9.39 17.99 -8.25
CA SER A 61 -8.82 19.02 -7.36
C SER A 61 -7.30 19.08 -7.39
N ILE A 62 -6.63 17.95 -7.70
CA ILE A 62 -5.17 17.91 -7.90
C ILE A 62 -4.81 18.45 -9.29
N THR A 63 -5.64 18.16 -10.29
CA THR A 63 -5.41 18.56 -11.70
C THR A 63 -5.68 20.04 -11.90
N ASN A 64 -6.87 20.50 -11.50
CA ASN A 64 -7.38 21.87 -11.68
C ASN A 64 -7.85 22.46 -10.34
N PRO A 65 -6.93 22.88 -9.45
CA PRO A 65 -7.24 23.30 -8.09
C PRO A 65 -8.10 24.58 -8.00
N ASP A 66 -8.16 25.37 -9.07
CA ASP A 66 -8.95 26.59 -9.15
C ASP A 66 -10.43 26.30 -9.43
N LEU A 67 -10.72 25.25 -10.23
CA LEU A 67 -12.06 24.84 -10.60
C LEU A 67 -12.69 23.84 -9.62
N PHE A 68 -11.87 23.00 -9.00
CA PHE A 68 -12.34 21.94 -8.10
C PHE A 68 -11.72 22.08 -6.71
N LYS A 69 -12.56 22.04 -5.69
CA LYS A 69 -12.13 22.13 -4.29
C LYS A 69 -12.58 20.89 -3.53
N SER A 70 -11.62 20.02 -3.15
CA SER A 70 -11.89 18.91 -2.27
C SER A 70 -11.24 19.14 -0.90
N LYS A 71 -12.02 18.97 0.17
CA LYS A 71 -11.49 19.02 1.55
C LYS A 71 -10.44 17.94 1.82
N TYR A 72 -10.46 16.86 1.09
CA TYR A 72 -9.59 15.70 1.29
C TYR A 72 -8.14 15.93 0.85
N ILE A 73 -7.86 16.96 0.02
CA ILE A 73 -6.48 17.31 -0.37
C ILE A 73 -5.81 18.30 0.61
N SER A 74 -6.52 18.75 1.65
CA SER A 74 -5.99 19.76 2.59
C SER A 74 -4.67 19.33 3.24
N GLU A 75 -4.53 18.06 3.62
CA GLU A 75 -3.33 17.49 4.24
C GLU A 75 -2.12 17.48 3.29
N ILE A 76 -2.35 17.21 1.99
CA ILE A 76 -1.30 17.06 0.97
C ILE A 76 -1.00 18.35 0.20
N LYS A 77 -1.90 19.35 0.28
CA LYS A 77 -1.77 20.61 -0.45
C LYS A 77 -0.45 21.34 -0.21
N PRO A 78 0.12 21.41 1.01
CA PRO A 78 1.45 22.00 1.22
C PRO A 78 2.54 21.31 0.42
N LEU A 79 2.53 19.96 0.38
CA LEU A 79 3.54 19.17 -0.33
C LEU A 79 3.45 19.30 -1.86
N ILE A 80 2.24 19.54 -2.38
CA ILE A 80 2.02 19.81 -3.81
C ILE A 80 2.53 21.22 -4.15
N LYS A 81 2.21 22.22 -3.34
CA LYS A 81 2.64 23.61 -3.56
C LYS A 81 4.16 23.79 -3.51
N SER A 82 4.84 23.08 -2.61
CA SER A 82 6.30 23.09 -2.48
C SER A 82 7.04 22.19 -3.49
N ASN A 83 6.30 21.56 -4.45
CA ASN A 83 6.85 20.58 -5.40
C ASN A 83 7.59 19.39 -4.77
N ILE A 84 7.37 19.12 -3.48
CA ILE A 84 7.92 17.93 -2.81
C ILE A 84 7.27 16.67 -3.38
N ILE A 85 5.97 16.72 -3.73
CA ILE A 85 5.24 15.59 -4.30
C ILE A 85 4.78 15.91 -5.72
N ASN A 86 5.01 14.95 -6.63
CA ASN A 86 4.57 15.04 -8.01
C ASN A 86 3.07 14.76 -8.13
N LYS A 87 2.33 15.66 -8.78
CA LYS A 87 0.91 15.50 -9.08
C LYS A 87 0.61 14.23 -9.91
N VAL A 88 1.55 13.80 -10.78
CA VAL A 88 1.39 12.58 -11.59
C VAL A 88 1.27 11.36 -10.67
N CYS A 89 2.17 11.19 -9.70
CA CYS A 89 2.12 10.07 -8.76
C CYS A 89 0.82 10.05 -7.93
N LEU A 90 0.33 11.23 -7.52
CA LEU A 90 -0.96 11.34 -6.82
C LEU A 90 -2.14 10.90 -7.70
N LYS A 91 -2.14 11.32 -8.97
CA LYS A 91 -3.20 10.94 -9.92
C LYS A 91 -3.18 9.44 -10.21
N GLU A 92 -2.00 8.87 -10.39
CA GLU A 92 -1.81 7.43 -10.58
C GLU A 92 -2.29 6.63 -9.37
N LEU A 93 -1.95 7.07 -8.15
CA LEU A 93 -2.47 6.49 -6.91
C LEU A 93 -3.99 6.48 -6.87
N ILE A 94 -4.64 7.62 -7.15
CA ILE A 94 -6.09 7.73 -7.14
C ILE A 94 -6.71 6.83 -8.21
N ASN A 95 -6.12 6.75 -9.42
CA ASN A 95 -6.56 5.83 -10.47
C ASN A 95 -6.48 4.36 -10.02
N GLY A 96 -5.41 3.98 -9.33
CA GLY A 96 -5.27 2.65 -8.74
C GLY A 96 -6.37 2.35 -7.73
N VAL A 97 -6.59 3.28 -6.79
CA VAL A 97 -7.63 3.12 -5.76
C VAL A 97 -9.06 3.17 -6.35
N MET A 98 -9.26 3.90 -7.46
CA MET A 98 -10.55 3.84 -8.17
C MET A 98 -10.87 2.45 -8.70
N LEU A 99 -9.88 1.58 -8.98
CA LEU A 99 -10.13 0.18 -9.34
C LEU A 99 -10.85 -0.55 -8.20
N ASP A 100 -10.53 -0.22 -6.94
CA ASP A 100 -11.11 -0.84 -5.74
C ASP A 100 -12.56 -0.41 -5.47
N THR A 101 -13.08 0.56 -6.23
CA THR A 101 -14.50 0.95 -6.18
C THR A 101 -15.41 0.04 -7.02
N LYS A 102 -14.85 -0.87 -7.82
CA LYS A 102 -15.62 -1.84 -8.60
C LYS A 102 -16.36 -2.82 -7.65
N LYS A 103 -17.54 -3.26 -8.07
CA LYS A 103 -18.33 -4.26 -7.29
C LYS A 103 -17.55 -5.56 -7.08
N LYS A 104 -16.74 -5.94 -8.05
CA LYS A 104 -15.94 -7.16 -8.00
C LYS A 104 -14.56 -6.88 -8.58
N ILE A 105 -13.52 -7.30 -7.86
CA ILE A 105 -12.14 -7.22 -8.32
C ILE A 105 -11.60 -8.61 -8.52
N SER A 106 -10.91 -8.77 -9.62
CA SER A 106 -10.30 -10.03 -9.98
C SER A 106 -9.14 -9.78 -10.94
N ILE A 107 -7.95 -10.15 -10.54
CA ILE A 107 -6.70 -9.99 -11.28
C ILE A 107 -6.51 -11.18 -12.22
N LEU A 108 -6.19 -10.92 -13.48
CA LEU A 108 -6.01 -11.96 -14.48
C LEU A 108 -4.67 -12.68 -14.30
N ASP A 109 -3.58 -11.90 -14.32
CA ASP A 109 -2.23 -12.43 -14.37
C ASP A 109 -1.25 -11.64 -13.47
N LYS A 110 0.03 -12.03 -13.52
CA LYS A 110 1.11 -11.38 -12.76
C LYS A 110 1.33 -9.92 -13.20
N SER A 111 1.18 -9.62 -14.48
CA SER A 111 1.41 -8.27 -15.01
C SER A 111 0.38 -7.30 -14.47
N GLU A 112 -0.90 -7.68 -14.50
CA GLU A 112 -1.99 -6.90 -13.93
C GLU A 112 -1.82 -6.69 -12.41
N LEU A 113 -1.37 -7.74 -11.69
CA LEU A 113 -1.07 -7.64 -10.26
C LEU A 113 0.03 -6.61 -9.98
N ILE A 114 1.12 -6.65 -10.73
CA ILE A 114 2.24 -5.72 -10.55
C ILE A 114 1.82 -4.29 -10.90
N ASN A 115 1.07 -4.11 -11.97
CA ASN A 115 0.53 -2.80 -12.37
C ASN A 115 -0.38 -2.24 -11.27
N TYR A 116 -1.28 -3.05 -10.72
CA TYR A 116 -2.11 -2.64 -9.58
C TYR A 116 -1.25 -2.22 -8.38
N ALA A 117 -0.28 -3.07 -7.97
CA ALA A 117 0.61 -2.79 -6.85
C ALA A 117 1.47 -1.53 -7.09
N TYR A 118 1.89 -1.27 -8.34
CA TYR A 118 2.58 -0.03 -8.71
C TYR A 118 1.67 1.19 -8.46
N TYR A 119 0.43 1.16 -8.97
CA TYR A 119 -0.48 2.29 -8.81
C TYR A 119 -0.77 2.61 -7.34
N VAL A 120 -1.10 1.62 -6.52
CA VAL A 120 -1.55 1.85 -5.14
C VAL A 120 -0.40 1.99 -4.12
N ALA A 121 0.82 1.53 -4.45
CA ALA A 121 1.95 1.53 -3.51
C ALA A 121 3.29 1.94 -4.13
N GLY A 122 3.60 1.57 -5.36
CA GLY A 122 4.81 2.01 -6.04
C GLY A 122 4.89 3.53 -6.18
N THR A 123 3.79 4.19 -6.54
CA THR A 123 3.66 5.65 -6.59
C THR A 123 3.90 6.30 -5.23
N VAL A 124 3.43 5.66 -4.15
CA VAL A 124 3.69 6.10 -2.77
C VAL A 124 5.17 5.99 -2.46
N GLY A 125 5.85 4.93 -2.92
CA GLY A 125 7.30 4.77 -2.80
C GLY A 125 8.07 5.94 -3.42
N ILE A 126 7.71 6.36 -4.65
CA ILE A 126 8.32 7.53 -5.31
C ILE A 126 8.11 8.80 -4.48
N MET A 127 6.89 9.04 -4.01
CA MET A 127 6.58 10.22 -3.20
C MET A 127 7.34 10.23 -1.87
N MET A 128 7.45 9.08 -1.21
CA MET A 128 8.24 8.92 0.00
C MET A 128 9.73 9.18 -0.24
N ALA A 129 10.32 8.65 -1.32
CA ALA A 129 11.73 8.89 -1.65
C ALA A 129 12.04 10.39 -1.82
N LYS A 130 11.11 11.15 -2.41
CA LYS A 130 11.24 12.61 -2.52
C LYS A 130 11.14 13.32 -1.16
N ILE A 131 10.18 12.96 -0.32
CA ILE A 131 10.03 13.49 1.04
C ILE A 131 11.30 13.25 1.88
N LEU A 132 11.96 12.10 1.67
CA LEU A 132 13.18 11.72 2.34
C LEU A 132 14.44 12.36 1.74
N ASN A 133 14.29 13.34 0.83
CA ASN A 133 15.37 14.10 0.19
C ASN A 133 16.40 13.22 -0.56
N THR A 134 15.91 12.20 -1.26
CA THR A 134 16.75 11.33 -2.07
C THR A 134 17.21 12.08 -3.32
N GLN A 135 18.52 12.28 -3.48
CA GLN A 135 19.11 13.02 -4.59
C GLN A 135 19.32 12.16 -5.84
N ASN A 136 19.53 10.88 -5.67
CA ASN A 136 19.85 9.97 -6.76
C ASN A 136 18.58 9.46 -7.44
N LYS A 137 18.46 9.70 -8.76
CA LYS A 137 17.30 9.28 -9.57
C LYS A 137 17.12 7.76 -9.61
N TYR A 138 18.21 6.98 -9.51
CA TYR A 138 18.12 5.52 -9.46
C TYR A 138 17.40 4.99 -8.22
N ALA A 139 17.38 5.77 -7.13
CA ALA A 139 16.68 5.38 -5.92
C ALA A 139 15.16 5.23 -6.11
N TYR A 140 14.57 5.97 -7.05
CA TYR A 140 13.11 5.91 -7.27
C TYR A 140 12.63 4.53 -7.72
N ARG A 141 13.39 3.82 -8.57
CA ARG A 141 13.02 2.46 -8.95
C ARG A 141 13.00 1.52 -7.74
N TYR A 142 13.98 1.63 -6.83
CA TYR A 142 14.02 0.82 -5.62
C TYR A 142 12.92 1.20 -4.62
N ALA A 143 12.51 2.47 -4.58
CA ALA A 143 11.39 2.92 -3.78
C ALA A 143 10.05 2.38 -4.35
N VAL A 144 9.89 2.30 -5.67
CA VAL A 144 8.78 1.60 -6.33
C VAL A 144 8.78 0.13 -5.94
N ASP A 145 9.92 -0.54 -6.02
CA ASP A 145 10.06 -1.96 -5.67
C ASP A 145 9.66 -2.21 -4.21
N LEU A 146 10.03 -1.32 -3.28
CA LEU A 146 9.61 -1.41 -1.88
C LEU A 146 8.09 -1.29 -1.73
N GLY A 147 7.47 -0.32 -2.41
CA GLY A 147 6.02 -0.15 -2.43
C GLY A 147 5.31 -1.41 -2.94
N ILE A 148 5.75 -1.95 -4.09
CA ILE A 148 5.20 -3.18 -4.66
C ILE A 148 5.36 -4.35 -3.68
N ALA A 149 6.55 -4.54 -3.09
CA ALA A 149 6.81 -5.61 -2.12
C ALA A 149 5.86 -5.55 -0.92
N MET A 150 5.64 -4.34 -0.38
CA MET A 150 4.72 -4.11 0.74
C MET A 150 3.27 -4.40 0.33
N GLN A 151 2.85 -3.99 -0.86
CA GLN A 151 1.49 -4.27 -1.33
C GLN A 151 1.24 -5.77 -1.56
N LEU A 152 2.21 -6.48 -2.14
CA LEU A 152 2.13 -7.94 -2.27
C LEU A 152 2.02 -8.62 -0.89
N THR A 153 2.69 -8.07 0.13
CA THR A 153 2.58 -8.55 1.52
C THR A 153 1.20 -8.26 2.12
N ASN A 154 0.62 -7.08 1.85
CA ASN A 154 -0.74 -6.74 2.25
C ASN A 154 -1.76 -7.73 1.63
N ILE A 155 -1.67 -7.99 0.33
CA ILE A 155 -2.54 -8.96 -0.37
C ILE A 155 -2.46 -10.35 0.28
N MET A 156 -1.28 -10.80 0.69
CA MET A 156 -1.15 -12.07 1.42
C MET A 156 -1.79 -12.01 2.81
N ARG A 157 -1.65 -10.89 3.51
CA ARG A 157 -2.17 -10.71 4.88
C ARG A 157 -3.68 -10.61 4.91
N ASP A 158 -4.26 -9.85 3.98
CA ASP A 158 -5.63 -9.35 4.06
C ASP A 158 -6.63 -10.17 3.22
N ILE A 159 -6.25 -11.37 2.74
CA ILE A 159 -7.03 -12.20 1.82
C ILE A 159 -8.51 -12.41 2.24
N ILE A 160 -8.79 -12.53 3.55
CA ILE A 160 -10.15 -12.70 4.07
C ILE A 160 -10.93 -11.39 4.03
N GLU A 161 -10.27 -10.31 4.44
CA GLU A 161 -10.86 -8.97 4.45
C GLU A 161 -11.21 -8.54 3.02
N ASP A 162 -10.27 -8.73 2.09
CA ASP A 162 -10.47 -8.46 0.66
C ASP A 162 -11.64 -9.29 0.10
N ALA A 163 -11.68 -10.61 0.40
CA ALA A 163 -12.77 -11.47 -0.05
C ALA A 163 -14.13 -11.04 0.51
N SER A 164 -14.19 -10.49 1.73
CA SER A 164 -15.44 -9.97 2.30
C SER A 164 -15.97 -8.73 1.57
N MET A 165 -15.09 -8.04 0.82
CA MET A 165 -15.43 -6.90 -0.05
C MET A 165 -15.56 -7.31 -1.54
N ASP A 166 -15.66 -8.61 -1.83
CA ASP A 166 -15.67 -9.20 -3.18
C ASP A 166 -14.43 -8.88 -4.02
N ARG A 167 -13.27 -8.82 -3.37
CA ARG A 167 -11.97 -8.53 -3.97
C ARG A 167 -11.06 -9.75 -3.91
N VAL A 168 -10.50 -10.16 -5.06
CA VAL A 168 -9.53 -11.26 -5.17
C VAL A 168 -8.34 -10.79 -6.00
N TYR A 169 -7.23 -10.48 -5.32
CA TYR A 169 -6.00 -9.98 -5.95
C TYR A 169 -5.04 -11.09 -6.38
N TYR A 170 -5.34 -12.35 -6.07
CA TYR A 170 -4.55 -13.48 -6.54
C TYR A 170 -4.78 -13.71 -8.05
N PRO A 171 -3.73 -13.75 -8.89
CA PRO A 171 -3.88 -13.96 -10.33
C PRO A 171 -4.65 -15.22 -10.68
N LYS A 172 -5.66 -15.11 -11.53
CA LYS A 172 -6.50 -16.23 -11.99
C LYS A 172 -5.68 -17.33 -12.67
N VAL A 173 -4.61 -16.96 -13.39
CA VAL A 173 -3.71 -17.93 -14.03
C VAL A 173 -2.91 -18.76 -13.01
N TRP A 174 -2.81 -18.30 -11.75
CA TRP A 174 -2.20 -19.10 -10.69
C TRP A 174 -3.19 -19.98 -9.97
N ILE A 175 -4.41 -19.48 -9.83
CA ILE A 175 -5.48 -20.13 -9.10
C ILE A 175 -6.84 -19.51 -9.44
N LYS A 176 -7.82 -20.34 -9.74
CA LYS A 176 -9.21 -19.91 -9.92
C LYS A 176 -9.89 -19.80 -8.54
N LEU A 177 -9.82 -18.63 -7.92
CA LEU A 177 -10.48 -18.31 -6.66
C LEU A 177 -11.63 -17.33 -6.88
N THR A 178 -12.68 -17.52 -6.12
CA THR A 178 -13.77 -16.55 -5.93
C THR A 178 -13.80 -16.12 -4.47
N SER A 179 -14.35 -14.95 -4.19
CA SER A 179 -14.55 -14.47 -2.83
C SER A 179 -15.35 -15.47 -2.00
N LYS A 180 -16.38 -16.09 -2.60
CA LYS A 180 -17.20 -17.15 -1.98
C LYS A 180 -16.34 -18.33 -1.53
N ASN A 181 -15.50 -18.89 -2.42
CA ASN A 181 -14.62 -20.02 -2.08
C ASN A 181 -13.65 -19.67 -0.92
N ILE A 182 -13.11 -18.46 -0.91
CA ILE A 182 -12.21 -18.00 0.16
C ILE A 182 -12.96 -17.95 1.49
N LEU A 183 -14.18 -17.42 1.51
CA LEU A 183 -14.99 -17.27 2.72
C LEU A 183 -15.55 -18.60 3.24
N GLU A 184 -15.86 -19.56 2.36
CA GLU A 184 -16.26 -20.93 2.71
C GLU A 184 -15.15 -21.71 3.42
N ASN A 185 -13.86 -21.39 3.09
CA ASN A 185 -12.71 -21.88 3.83
C ASN A 185 -12.59 -23.41 3.90
N ASN A 186 -12.92 -24.13 2.82
CA ASN A 186 -12.77 -25.57 2.77
C ASN A 186 -11.29 -26.00 2.58
N SER A 187 -10.95 -27.24 2.94
CA SER A 187 -9.57 -27.76 2.95
C SER A 187 -8.87 -27.65 1.59
N ASN A 188 -9.59 -27.91 0.49
CA ASN A 188 -9.03 -27.81 -0.86
C ASN A 188 -8.71 -26.35 -1.23
N THR A 189 -9.61 -25.43 -0.91
CA THR A 189 -9.40 -23.99 -1.10
C THR A 189 -8.18 -23.50 -0.30
N ILE A 190 -8.04 -23.91 0.97
CA ILE A 190 -6.88 -23.57 1.81
C ILE A 190 -5.59 -24.06 1.18
N LYS A 191 -5.53 -25.32 0.72
CA LYS A 191 -4.34 -25.90 0.07
C LYS A 191 -3.95 -25.10 -1.17
N ASN A 192 -4.92 -24.71 -1.97
CA ASN A 192 -4.71 -23.92 -3.18
C ASN A 192 -4.26 -22.49 -2.86
N ILE A 193 -4.86 -21.83 -1.87
CA ILE A 193 -4.43 -20.51 -1.39
C ILE A 193 -2.98 -20.57 -0.90
N ASN A 194 -2.61 -21.58 -0.12
CA ASN A 194 -1.23 -21.74 0.36
C ASN A 194 -0.21 -21.83 -0.80
N ARG A 195 -0.53 -22.58 -1.87
CA ARG A 195 0.32 -22.67 -3.07
C ARG A 195 0.46 -21.32 -3.78
N ALA A 196 -0.65 -20.61 -3.96
CA ALA A 196 -0.64 -19.30 -4.60
C ALA A 196 0.07 -18.25 -3.74
N THR A 197 -0.10 -18.30 -2.41
CA THR A 197 0.60 -17.43 -1.45
C THR A 197 2.11 -17.66 -1.48
N GLN A 198 2.59 -18.89 -1.67
CA GLN A 198 4.01 -19.15 -1.87
C GLN A 198 4.57 -18.49 -3.13
N LYS A 199 3.81 -18.48 -4.25
CA LYS A 199 4.20 -17.76 -5.47
C LYS A 199 4.26 -16.25 -5.21
N LEU A 200 3.26 -15.72 -4.52
CA LEU A 200 3.18 -14.29 -4.17
C LEU A 200 4.32 -13.87 -3.23
N PHE A 201 4.64 -14.70 -2.24
CA PHE A 201 5.76 -14.49 -1.35
C PHE A 201 7.10 -14.48 -2.09
N LYS A 202 7.37 -15.47 -2.96
CA LYS A 202 8.59 -15.48 -3.78
C LYS A 202 8.72 -14.20 -4.61
N LEU A 203 7.61 -13.73 -5.18
CA LEU A 203 7.57 -12.48 -5.93
C LEU A 203 7.88 -11.27 -5.02
N SER A 204 7.25 -11.16 -3.85
CA SER A 204 7.52 -10.08 -2.90
C SER A 204 8.98 -10.07 -2.43
N GLU A 205 9.59 -11.24 -2.19
CA GLU A 205 11.01 -11.36 -1.81
C GLU A 205 11.96 -10.85 -2.91
N MET A 206 11.62 -11.03 -4.19
CA MET A 206 12.40 -10.44 -5.30
C MET A 206 12.39 -8.91 -5.23
N TYR A 207 11.22 -8.32 -4.99
CA TYR A 207 11.06 -6.87 -4.85
C TYR A 207 11.73 -6.34 -3.57
N TYR A 208 11.64 -7.03 -2.43
CA TYR A 208 12.37 -6.67 -1.21
C TYR A 208 13.89 -6.72 -1.40
N LYS A 209 14.42 -7.72 -2.11
CA LYS A 209 15.85 -7.81 -2.43
C LYS A 209 16.31 -6.65 -3.32
N SER A 210 15.49 -6.26 -4.29
CA SER A 210 15.77 -5.07 -5.12
C SER A 210 15.72 -3.80 -4.27
N ALA A 211 14.66 -3.59 -3.50
CA ALA A 211 14.47 -2.43 -2.63
C ALA A 211 15.62 -2.23 -1.64
N PHE A 212 16.17 -3.32 -1.09
CA PHE A 212 17.30 -3.27 -0.17
C PHE A 212 18.52 -2.56 -0.77
N LYS A 213 18.78 -2.74 -2.07
CA LYS A 213 19.87 -2.04 -2.78
C LYS A 213 19.66 -0.53 -2.79
N GLY A 214 18.41 -0.08 -2.75
CA GLY A 214 18.03 1.34 -2.73
C GLY A 214 18.36 2.07 -1.42
N ILE A 215 18.54 1.34 -0.33
CA ILE A 215 18.82 1.92 1.00
C ILE A 215 20.10 2.78 0.98
N ALA A 216 21.10 2.38 0.20
CA ALA A 216 22.36 3.11 0.09
C ALA A 216 22.21 4.54 -0.49
N PHE A 217 21.15 4.81 -1.24
CA PHE A 217 20.87 6.12 -1.85
C PHE A 217 20.14 7.11 -0.94
N LEU A 218 19.64 6.64 0.23
CA LEU A 218 18.92 7.48 1.18
C LEU A 218 19.90 8.25 2.09
N PRO A 219 19.51 9.43 2.60
CA PRO A 219 20.23 10.10 3.69
C PRO A 219 20.31 9.20 4.94
N PHE A 220 21.38 9.30 5.72
CA PHE A 220 21.71 8.36 6.80
C PHE A 220 20.54 8.08 7.77
N ARG A 221 19.87 9.11 8.28
CA ARG A 221 18.72 8.95 9.18
C ARG A 221 17.54 8.23 8.51
N SER A 222 17.29 8.54 7.24
CA SER A 222 16.22 7.92 6.47
C SER A 222 16.51 6.44 6.15
N ARG A 223 17.79 6.06 5.99
CA ARG A 223 18.21 4.66 5.79
C ARG A 223 17.68 3.77 6.90
N PHE A 224 17.90 4.20 8.15
CA PHE A 224 17.49 3.39 9.31
C PHE A 224 15.98 3.23 9.39
N ALA A 225 15.23 4.31 9.19
CA ALA A 225 13.77 4.30 9.18
C ALA A 225 13.20 3.35 8.10
N ILE A 226 13.70 3.47 6.86
CA ILE A 226 13.21 2.65 5.75
C ILE A 226 13.65 1.19 5.88
N LEU A 227 14.89 0.95 6.33
CA LEU A 227 15.39 -0.40 6.59
C LEU A 227 14.53 -1.12 7.64
N LEU A 228 14.18 -0.45 8.73
CA LEU A 228 13.32 -0.99 9.76
C LEU A 228 11.92 -1.32 9.21
N ALA A 229 11.31 -0.39 8.46
CA ALA A 229 10.02 -0.61 7.82
C ALA A 229 10.07 -1.81 6.85
N LEU A 230 11.11 -1.91 6.02
CA LEU A 230 11.35 -3.03 5.10
C LEU A 230 11.42 -4.36 5.85
N PHE A 231 12.23 -4.45 6.90
CA PHE A 231 12.37 -5.70 7.66
C PHE A 231 11.08 -6.10 8.37
N VAL A 232 10.37 -5.16 8.99
CA VAL A 232 9.10 -5.45 9.68
C VAL A 232 8.07 -5.99 8.68
N TYR A 233 7.89 -5.34 7.53
CA TYR A 233 6.95 -5.81 6.51
C TYR A 233 7.36 -7.16 5.90
N ARG A 234 8.64 -7.34 5.61
CA ARG A 234 9.17 -8.61 5.12
C ARG A 234 8.93 -9.75 6.11
N GLN A 235 9.03 -9.48 7.43
CA GLN A 235 8.73 -10.48 8.47
C GLN A 235 7.25 -10.87 8.52
N ILE A 236 6.32 -9.96 8.17
CA ILE A 236 4.89 -10.31 8.04
C ILE A 236 4.73 -11.41 7.00
N GLY A 237 5.29 -11.24 5.79
CA GLY A 237 5.25 -12.26 4.74
C GLY A 237 5.86 -13.59 5.16
N ARG A 238 7.03 -13.56 5.80
CA ARG A 238 7.69 -14.77 6.33
C ARG A 238 6.85 -15.50 7.37
N LYS A 239 6.22 -14.75 8.29
CA LYS A 239 5.33 -15.31 9.30
C LYS A 239 4.09 -15.97 8.68
N ILE A 240 3.53 -15.37 7.62
CA ILE A 240 2.41 -15.95 6.87
C ILE A 240 2.82 -17.29 6.27
N ILE A 241 3.98 -17.37 5.61
CA ILE A 241 4.48 -18.62 4.99
C ILE A 241 4.80 -19.68 6.04
N LYS A 242 5.51 -19.30 7.12
CA LYS A 242 5.89 -20.23 8.20
C LYS A 242 4.68 -20.91 8.84
N ASN A 243 3.64 -20.11 9.09
CA ASN A 243 2.46 -20.62 9.79
C ASN A 243 1.45 -21.29 8.86
N SER A 244 1.56 -21.16 7.55
CA SER A 244 0.59 -21.57 6.53
C SER A 244 -0.86 -21.20 6.89
N PHE A 245 -1.78 -21.17 5.96
CA PHE A 245 -3.19 -21.03 6.31
C PHE A 245 -3.73 -22.44 6.67
N SER A 246 -3.89 -22.73 7.96
CA SER A 246 -4.61 -23.93 8.43
C SER A 246 -6.11 -23.67 8.55
N ASN A 247 -6.46 -22.43 8.95
CA ASN A 247 -7.81 -21.92 9.01
C ASN A 247 -7.76 -20.40 8.83
N LEU A 248 -8.33 -19.91 7.74
CA LEU A 248 -8.31 -18.51 7.38
C LEU A 248 -9.03 -17.63 8.44
N LYS A 249 -10.08 -18.15 9.08
CA LYS A 249 -10.87 -17.43 10.10
C LYS A 249 -10.11 -17.25 11.43
N LYS A 250 -9.26 -18.20 11.83
CA LYS A 250 -8.52 -18.16 13.10
C LYS A 250 -7.37 -17.13 13.10
N LYS A 251 -6.87 -16.72 11.94
CA LYS A 251 -5.64 -15.93 11.82
C LYS A 251 -5.81 -14.43 11.96
N ARG A 252 -7.04 -13.93 11.95
CA ARG A 252 -7.32 -12.47 12.06
C ARG A 252 -6.71 -11.84 13.31
N ASN A 253 -6.56 -12.57 14.42
CA ASN A 253 -6.10 -12.05 15.71
C ASN A 253 -4.59 -12.20 15.96
N SER A 254 -3.82 -12.93 15.14
CA SER A 254 -2.42 -13.26 15.46
C SER A 254 -1.38 -12.56 14.56
N ILE A 255 -1.80 -11.82 13.54
CA ILE A 255 -0.89 -11.15 12.59
C ILE A 255 -0.73 -9.66 12.90
N PHE A 256 -1.62 -9.10 13.73
CA PHE A 256 -1.49 -7.73 14.21
C PHE A 256 -0.46 -7.66 15.36
N ILE A 257 0.73 -7.19 15.06
CA ILE A 257 1.70 -6.65 16.01
C ILE A 257 1.86 -5.16 15.76
#